data_584ee796dc45c4cfe6d73aa4870d1d6c
#
_entry.id   584ee796dc45c4cfe6d73aa4870d1d6c
#
_cell.length_a   1.000
_cell.length_b   1.000
_cell.length_c   1.000
_cell.angle_alpha   90.00
_cell.angle_beta   90.00
_cell.angle_gamma   90.00
#
_symmetry.space_group_name_H-M   'P 1'
#
loop_
_entity.id
_entity.type
_entity.pdbx_description
1 polymer ?
#
loop_
_entity_poly.entity_id
_entity_poly.type
_entity_poly.pdbx_seq_one_letter_code
_entity_poly.pdbx_strand_id
1 'polypeptide(L)'
;MRQMTGKQSISFAKAVYIEGSAAIVGEKEKDGPLGEYFSHTLSDPMCGQESWEEGESELQLATAKLAMQKANVRPEQIRMIFAGDLLAQSIASSFGLVDLNCPLYGLFGACSTMGEALSLGAMAVAGGYGDRVLAVTSSHFGTAEKEFRFPLAYGNQRPPSASWTVTGSGACVLGKTKSRVKITGATTGKIIDYGLKDNQNMGACMAPAACDTKT
;
A
#
# COMPACT_ATOMS: atom_id res chain seq x y z
N MET A 1 -30.25 4.12 5.67
CA MET A 1 -29.43 4.54 6.85
C MET A 1 -28.33 5.44 6.33
N ARG A 2 -28.14 6.62 6.95
CA ARG A 2 -27.09 7.57 6.54
C ARG A 2 -25.72 6.97 6.84
N GLN A 3 -24.85 6.86 5.83
CA GLN A 3 -23.50 6.27 5.96
C GLN A 3 -22.41 7.32 6.28
N MET A 4 -22.78 8.58 6.28
CA MET A 4 -21.86 9.70 6.55
C MET A 4 -21.93 10.13 8.00
N THR A 5 -20.77 10.26 8.64
CA THR A 5 -20.61 10.75 10.01
C THR A 5 -19.67 11.96 10.00
N GLY A 6 -20.15 13.11 10.42
CA GLY A 6 -19.40 14.37 10.30
C GLY A 6 -19.12 14.72 8.84
N LYS A 7 -17.94 15.28 8.57
CA LYS A 7 -17.49 15.72 7.24
C LYS A 7 -16.58 14.71 6.54
N GLN A 8 -15.88 13.88 7.29
CA GLN A 8 -14.75 13.08 6.80
C GLN A 8 -14.94 11.57 6.97
N SER A 9 -15.87 11.15 7.83
CA SER A 9 -16.04 9.73 8.14
C SER A 9 -17.23 9.12 7.42
N ILE A 10 -17.08 7.89 7.01
CA ILE A 10 -18.14 7.04 6.48
C ILE A 10 -18.18 5.73 7.27
N SER A 11 -19.38 5.20 7.46
CA SER A 11 -19.59 3.86 8.02
C SER A 11 -20.28 2.97 6.99
N PHE A 12 -19.83 1.72 6.89
CA PHE A 12 -20.37 0.79 5.91
C PHE A 12 -21.61 0.09 6.43
N ALA A 13 -22.72 0.20 5.68
CA ALA A 13 -23.97 -0.50 6.01
C ALA A 13 -23.84 -2.02 5.80
N LYS A 14 -23.01 -2.44 4.86
CA LYS A 14 -22.70 -3.86 4.62
C LYS A 14 -21.31 -4.17 5.16
N ALA A 15 -21.19 -5.32 5.79
CA ALA A 15 -19.91 -5.76 6.34
C ALA A 15 -18.89 -6.02 5.22
N VAL A 16 -17.68 -5.51 5.41
CA VAL A 16 -16.51 -5.79 4.58
C VAL A 16 -15.46 -6.46 5.46
N TYR A 17 -14.83 -7.49 4.97
CA TYR A 17 -13.83 -8.25 5.72
C TYR A 17 -12.51 -8.32 4.96
N ILE A 18 -11.42 -8.39 5.68
CA ILE A 18 -10.12 -8.77 5.12
C ILE A 18 -10.09 -10.30 5.11
N GLU A 19 -10.32 -10.90 3.95
CA GLU A 19 -10.39 -12.37 3.78
C GLU A 19 -8.99 -13.01 3.81
N GLY A 20 -7.97 -12.28 3.40
CA GLY A 20 -6.57 -12.68 3.46
C GLY A 20 -5.65 -11.49 3.37
N SER A 21 -4.48 -11.58 3.97
CA SER A 21 -3.47 -10.52 3.92
C SER A 21 -2.06 -11.10 3.88
N ALA A 22 -1.15 -10.40 3.23
CA ALA A 22 0.26 -10.72 3.20
C ALA A 22 1.11 -9.46 3.26
N ALA A 23 2.31 -9.60 3.80
CA ALA A 23 3.36 -8.60 3.74
C ALA A 23 4.69 -9.31 3.45
N ILE A 24 5.40 -8.84 2.43
CA ILE A 24 6.75 -9.30 2.08
C ILE A 24 7.66 -8.10 2.22
N VAL A 25 8.80 -8.26 2.88
CA VAL A 25 9.72 -7.17 3.20
C VAL A 25 11.16 -7.53 2.92
N GLY A 26 12.03 -6.53 2.88
CA GLY A 26 13.48 -6.69 2.77
C GLY A 26 14.14 -7.12 4.10
N GLU A 27 15.45 -7.38 4.04
CA GLU A 27 16.24 -7.81 5.22
C GLU A 27 16.28 -6.75 6.32
N LYS A 28 16.38 -5.47 5.97
CA LYS A 28 16.39 -4.39 6.97
C LYS A 28 15.11 -4.32 7.79
N GLU A 29 13.99 -4.56 7.15
CA GLU A 29 12.68 -4.57 7.80
C GLU A 29 12.51 -5.82 8.69
N LYS A 30 13.11 -6.94 8.28
CA LYS A 30 13.17 -8.16 9.08
C LYS A 30 13.93 -7.95 10.39
N ASP A 31 15.04 -7.20 10.36
CA ASP A 31 15.86 -6.91 11.54
C ASP A 31 15.19 -5.91 12.49
N GLY A 32 14.09 -5.31 12.06
CA GLY A 32 13.29 -4.38 12.85
C GLY A 32 12.39 -5.07 13.89
N PRO A 33 11.74 -4.28 14.76
CA PRO A 33 10.92 -4.81 15.85
C PRO A 33 9.68 -5.59 15.40
N LEU A 34 9.27 -5.48 14.15
CA LEU A 34 8.12 -6.18 13.57
C LEU A 34 8.53 -7.33 12.64
N GLY A 35 9.82 -7.67 12.58
CA GLY A 35 10.37 -8.61 11.60
C GLY A 35 9.69 -9.98 11.58
N GLU A 36 9.35 -10.52 12.75
CA GLU A 36 8.70 -11.82 12.89
C GLU A 36 7.22 -11.86 12.48
N TYR A 37 6.58 -10.69 12.32
CA TYR A 37 5.17 -10.60 11.92
C TYR A 37 4.96 -10.57 10.41
N PHE A 38 6.01 -10.35 9.62
CA PHE A 38 5.90 -10.34 8.16
C PHE A 38 5.73 -11.75 7.61
N SER A 39 5.01 -11.85 6.51
CA SER A 39 4.70 -13.16 5.89
C SER A 39 5.90 -13.81 5.26
N HIS A 40 6.82 -13.01 4.72
CA HIS A 40 8.04 -13.46 4.07
C HIS A 40 9.08 -12.33 4.07
N THR A 41 10.36 -12.71 4.00
CA THR A 41 11.49 -11.77 3.89
C THR A 41 12.28 -12.11 2.62
N LEU A 42 12.57 -11.08 1.84
CA LEU A 42 13.42 -11.19 0.65
C LEU A 42 14.90 -11.30 1.08
N SER A 43 15.61 -12.27 0.53
CA SER A 43 17.07 -12.34 0.60
C SER A 43 17.76 -11.53 -0.51
N ASP A 44 17.02 -11.27 -1.60
CA ASP A 44 17.47 -10.47 -2.73
C ASP A 44 16.46 -9.34 -2.98
N PRO A 45 16.85 -8.06 -2.78
CA PRO A 45 15.96 -6.94 -3.04
C PRO A 45 15.60 -6.77 -4.52
N MET A 46 16.37 -7.34 -5.43
CA MET A 46 16.07 -7.34 -6.86
C MET A 46 15.02 -8.40 -7.24
N CYS A 47 14.68 -9.31 -6.36
CA CYS A 47 13.75 -10.42 -6.65
C CYS A 47 14.17 -11.23 -7.89
N GLY A 48 15.48 -11.34 -8.17
CA GLY A 48 16.02 -12.01 -9.35
C GLY A 48 15.85 -11.23 -10.65
N GLN A 49 15.46 -9.97 -10.61
CA GLN A 49 15.27 -9.11 -11.79
C GLN A 49 16.53 -8.30 -12.11
N GLU A 50 16.55 -7.63 -13.27
CA GLU A 50 17.70 -6.85 -13.74
C GLU A 50 17.69 -5.40 -13.27
N SER A 51 16.53 -4.87 -12.87
CA SER A 51 16.36 -3.51 -12.37
C SER A 51 15.57 -3.47 -11.06
N TRP A 52 15.73 -2.39 -10.31
CA TRP A 52 14.98 -2.19 -9.06
C TRP A 52 13.49 -2.02 -9.31
N GLU A 53 13.11 -1.41 -10.42
CA GLU A 53 11.72 -1.21 -10.82
C GLU A 53 11.04 -2.55 -11.12
N GLU A 54 11.72 -3.44 -11.82
CA GLU A 54 11.24 -4.81 -12.05
C GLU A 54 11.21 -5.62 -10.75
N GLY A 55 12.22 -5.46 -9.88
CA GLY A 55 12.27 -6.06 -8.56
C GLY A 55 11.09 -5.64 -7.69
N GLU A 56 10.71 -4.34 -7.69
CA GLU A 56 9.53 -3.86 -6.99
C GLU A 56 8.23 -4.39 -7.59
N SER A 57 8.15 -4.50 -8.92
CA SER A 57 7.01 -5.09 -9.63
C SER A 57 6.79 -6.55 -9.23
N GLU A 58 7.86 -7.34 -9.20
CA GLU A 58 7.81 -8.75 -8.78
C GLU A 58 7.46 -8.89 -7.31
N LEU A 59 8.04 -8.06 -6.45
CA LEU A 59 7.69 -8.01 -5.02
C LEU A 59 6.19 -7.77 -4.81
N GLN A 60 5.61 -6.83 -5.55
CA GLN A 60 4.19 -6.51 -5.46
C GLN A 60 3.32 -7.67 -5.94
N LEU A 61 3.68 -8.30 -7.06
CA LEU A 61 3.00 -9.47 -7.60
C LEU A 61 3.06 -10.66 -6.64
N ALA A 62 4.22 -10.96 -6.09
CA ALA A 62 4.41 -12.04 -5.13
C ALA A 62 3.55 -11.83 -3.88
N THR A 63 3.48 -10.58 -3.38
CA THR A 63 2.67 -10.24 -2.21
C THR A 63 1.17 -10.37 -2.50
N ALA A 64 0.73 -9.92 -3.68
CA ALA A 64 -0.65 -10.07 -4.14
C ALA A 64 -1.06 -11.56 -4.24
N LYS A 65 -0.21 -12.38 -4.87
CA LYS A 65 -0.43 -13.84 -4.97
C LYS A 65 -0.49 -14.50 -3.60
N LEU A 66 0.40 -14.14 -2.69
CA LEU A 66 0.41 -14.68 -1.33
C LEU A 66 -0.85 -14.30 -0.52
N ALA A 67 -1.33 -13.06 -0.65
CA ALA A 67 -2.57 -12.63 -0.01
C ALA A 67 -3.79 -13.38 -0.56
N MET A 68 -3.87 -13.58 -1.88
CA MET A 68 -4.92 -14.36 -2.53
C MET A 68 -4.85 -15.84 -2.11
N GLN A 69 -3.66 -16.42 -2.03
CA GLN A 69 -3.46 -17.80 -1.54
C GLN A 69 -3.97 -17.97 -0.11
N LYS A 70 -3.63 -17.04 0.79
CA LYS A 70 -4.13 -17.06 2.19
C LYS A 70 -5.64 -16.87 2.29
N ALA A 71 -6.24 -16.15 1.36
CA ALA A 71 -7.69 -16.01 1.25
C ALA A 71 -8.37 -17.21 0.57
N ASN A 72 -7.61 -18.14 0.00
CA ASN A 72 -8.09 -19.21 -0.88
C ASN A 72 -8.92 -18.66 -2.06
N VAL A 73 -8.40 -17.63 -2.70
CA VAL A 73 -9.05 -16.89 -3.80
C VAL A 73 -8.15 -16.92 -5.03
N ARG A 74 -8.73 -17.19 -6.19
CA ARG A 74 -8.04 -17.14 -7.49
C ARG A 74 -8.18 -15.74 -8.11
N PRO A 75 -7.27 -15.34 -9.03
CA PRO A 75 -7.33 -14.03 -9.69
C PRO A 75 -8.68 -13.72 -10.33
N GLU A 76 -9.32 -14.71 -10.97
CA GLU A 76 -10.61 -14.53 -11.66
C GLU A 76 -11.76 -14.19 -10.70
N GLN A 77 -11.57 -14.38 -9.41
CA GLN A 77 -12.55 -14.04 -8.36
C GLN A 77 -12.36 -12.62 -7.83
N ILE A 78 -11.29 -11.93 -8.25
CA ILE A 78 -11.03 -10.53 -7.94
C ILE A 78 -11.70 -9.66 -8.99
N ARG A 79 -12.59 -8.77 -8.57
CA ARG A 79 -13.34 -7.90 -9.49
C ARG A 79 -12.51 -6.72 -9.98
N MET A 80 -11.66 -6.17 -9.10
CA MET A 80 -10.78 -5.02 -9.38
C MET A 80 -9.66 -4.94 -8.36
N ILE A 81 -8.59 -4.27 -8.73
CA ILE A 81 -7.42 -4.03 -7.93
C ILE A 81 -7.29 -2.53 -7.65
N PHE A 82 -7.01 -2.17 -6.40
CA PHE A 82 -6.59 -0.84 -5.97
C PHE A 82 -5.12 -0.94 -5.59
N ALA A 83 -4.26 -0.36 -6.39
CA ALA A 83 -2.81 -0.53 -6.21
C ALA A 83 -2.05 0.78 -6.37
N GLY A 84 -0.90 0.86 -5.71
CA GLY A 84 0.01 1.96 -5.88
C GLY A 84 1.40 1.67 -5.33
N ASP A 85 2.33 2.48 -5.75
CA ASP A 85 3.73 2.47 -5.39
C ASP A 85 4.26 3.91 -5.28
N LEU A 86 5.55 4.09 -5.09
CA LEU A 86 6.16 5.42 -4.99
C LEU A 86 6.71 5.95 -6.32
N LEU A 87 6.64 5.16 -7.39
CA LEU A 87 7.13 5.55 -8.70
C LEU A 87 6.10 6.43 -9.42
N ALA A 88 6.58 7.34 -10.24
CA ALA A 88 5.74 8.14 -11.13
C ALA A 88 4.89 7.20 -12.00
N GLN A 89 3.60 7.56 -12.14
CA GLN A 89 2.63 6.82 -12.95
C GLN A 89 2.36 5.38 -12.49
N SER A 90 2.69 5.03 -11.23
CA SER A 90 2.47 3.69 -10.67
C SER A 90 3.07 2.57 -11.53
N ILE A 91 4.34 2.74 -11.91
CA ILE A 91 5.05 1.81 -12.81
C ILE A 91 5.11 0.40 -12.20
N ALA A 92 5.54 0.27 -10.93
CA ALA A 92 5.65 -1.02 -10.30
C ALA A 92 4.31 -1.75 -10.24
N SER A 93 3.22 -1.04 -9.90
CA SER A 93 1.87 -1.61 -9.85
C SER A 93 1.36 -2.02 -11.23
N SER A 94 1.58 -1.18 -12.23
CA SER A 94 1.04 -1.43 -13.59
C SER A 94 1.71 -2.64 -14.24
N PHE A 95 3.03 -2.73 -14.16
CA PHE A 95 3.78 -3.85 -14.75
C PHE A 95 3.70 -5.11 -13.88
N GLY A 96 3.78 -4.98 -12.57
CA GLY A 96 3.75 -6.13 -11.66
C GLY A 96 2.41 -6.87 -11.65
N LEU A 97 1.30 -6.16 -11.80
CA LEU A 97 -0.03 -6.76 -11.65
C LEU A 97 -0.72 -7.09 -12.98
N VAL A 98 -0.07 -6.84 -14.12
CA VAL A 98 -0.63 -7.07 -15.46
C VAL A 98 -1.09 -8.51 -15.66
N ASP A 99 -0.34 -9.48 -15.17
CA ASP A 99 -0.64 -10.90 -15.31
C ASP A 99 -1.85 -11.38 -14.51
N LEU A 100 -2.34 -10.57 -13.56
CA LEU A 100 -3.57 -10.88 -12.85
C LEU A 100 -4.81 -10.68 -13.72
N ASN A 101 -4.67 -10.03 -14.88
CA ASN A 101 -5.73 -9.79 -15.87
C ASN A 101 -7.01 -9.22 -15.24
N CYS A 102 -6.85 -8.24 -14.36
CA CYS A 102 -7.93 -7.67 -13.56
C CYS A 102 -7.93 -6.13 -13.71
N PRO A 103 -9.10 -5.48 -13.79
CA PRO A 103 -9.18 -4.02 -13.81
C PRO A 103 -8.39 -3.38 -12.67
N LEU A 104 -7.50 -2.43 -12.99
CA LEU A 104 -6.62 -1.77 -12.05
C LEU A 104 -7.01 -0.31 -11.88
N TYR A 105 -7.11 0.13 -10.63
CA TYR A 105 -7.16 1.52 -10.22
C TYR A 105 -5.81 1.89 -9.60
N GLY A 106 -5.01 2.65 -10.35
CA GLY A 106 -3.73 3.16 -9.88
C GLY A 106 -3.93 4.31 -8.90
N LEU A 107 -3.32 4.18 -7.71
CA LEU A 107 -3.39 5.16 -6.63
C LEU A 107 -2.01 5.77 -6.40
N PHE A 108 -1.98 7.06 -6.11
CA PHE A 108 -0.72 7.76 -5.87
C PHE A 108 -0.84 8.72 -4.67
N GLY A 109 -0.87 8.15 -3.49
CA GLY A 109 -0.98 8.86 -2.21
C GLY A 109 0.27 8.73 -1.33
N ALA A 110 1.41 8.32 -1.88
CA ALA A 110 2.65 8.05 -1.16
C ALA A 110 2.39 7.21 0.12
N CYS A 111 2.72 7.70 1.31
CA CYS A 111 2.54 6.95 2.57
C CYS A 111 1.08 6.65 2.91
N SER A 112 0.11 7.29 2.29
CA SER A 112 -1.32 7.05 2.51
C SER A 112 -1.95 6.04 1.56
N THR A 113 -1.22 5.58 0.53
CA THR A 113 -1.75 4.75 -0.55
C THR A 113 -2.43 3.47 -0.06
N MET A 114 -1.87 2.77 0.93
CA MET A 114 -2.51 1.57 1.47
C MET A 114 -3.83 1.89 2.19
N GLY A 115 -3.87 2.97 2.96
CA GLY A 115 -5.11 3.44 3.59
C GLY A 115 -6.18 3.82 2.57
N GLU A 116 -5.77 4.46 1.48
CA GLU A 116 -6.61 4.81 0.34
C GLU A 116 -7.14 3.55 -0.36
N ALA A 117 -6.25 2.60 -0.70
CA ALA A 117 -6.62 1.33 -1.33
C ALA A 117 -7.62 0.52 -0.49
N LEU A 118 -7.39 0.42 0.81
CA LEU A 118 -8.31 -0.25 1.74
C LEU A 118 -9.67 0.47 1.81
N SER A 119 -9.66 1.80 1.85
CA SER A 119 -10.88 2.61 1.93
C SER A 119 -11.71 2.48 0.66
N LEU A 120 -11.11 2.67 -0.51
CA LEU A 120 -11.78 2.55 -1.81
C LEU A 120 -12.24 1.11 -2.08
N GLY A 121 -11.41 0.12 -1.76
CA GLY A 121 -11.76 -1.29 -1.87
C GLY A 121 -12.95 -1.66 -0.99
N ALA A 122 -12.96 -1.17 0.26
CA ALA A 122 -14.10 -1.38 1.16
C ALA A 122 -15.37 -0.68 0.67
N MET A 123 -15.27 0.53 0.13
CA MET A 123 -16.40 1.21 -0.51
C MET A 123 -16.94 0.40 -1.69
N ALA A 124 -16.08 -0.14 -2.54
CA ALA A 124 -16.48 -0.95 -3.70
C ALA A 124 -17.23 -2.22 -3.26
N VAL A 125 -16.73 -2.94 -2.25
CA VAL A 125 -17.39 -4.14 -1.73
C VAL A 125 -18.69 -3.81 -1.02
N ALA A 126 -18.71 -2.80 -0.16
CA ALA A 126 -19.92 -2.36 0.57
C ALA A 126 -20.99 -1.83 -0.38
N GLY A 127 -20.57 -1.10 -1.44
CA GLY A 127 -21.43 -0.59 -2.51
C GLY A 127 -21.99 -1.67 -3.44
N GLY A 128 -21.39 -2.87 -3.42
CA GLY A 128 -21.82 -3.98 -4.29
C GLY A 128 -21.22 -3.96 -5.68
N TYR A 129 -20.15 -3.19 -5.90
CA TYR A 129 -19.45 -3.12 -7.20
C TYR A 129 -18.50 -4.31 -7.43
N GLY A 130 -18.23 -5.08 -6.40
CA GLY A 130 -17.48 -6.32 -6.44
C GLY A 130 -17.72 -7.16 -5.19
N ASP A 131 -17.65 -8.48 -5.33
CA ASP A 131 -17.74 -9.39 -4.18
C ASP A 131 -16.39 -9.50 -3.48
N ARG A 132 -15.31 -9.44 -4.26
CA ARG A 132 -13.93 -9.38 -3.78
C ARG A 132 -13.12 -8.38 -4.59
N VAL A 133 -12.25 -7.66 -3.91
CA VAL A 133 -11.28 -6.73 -4.49
C VAL A 133 -9.92 -6.95 -3.83
N LEU A 134 -8.86 -6.56 -4.52
CA LEU A 134 -7.50 -6.61 -4.00
C LEU A 134 -7.00 -5.19 -3.75
N ALA A 135 -6.50 -4.94 -2.56
CA ALA A 135 -5.73 -3.74 -2.22
C ALA A 135 -4.26 -4.15 -2.08
N VAL A 136 -3.35 -3.51 -2.81
CA VAL A 136 -1.93 -3.82 -2.76
C VAL A 136 -1.08 -2.59 -2.97
N THR A 137 -0.01 -2.46 -2.19
CA THR A 137 0.95 -1.36 -2.33
C THR A 137 2.37 -1.88 -2.11
N SER A 138 3.33 -1.17 -2.69
CA SER A 138 4.74 -1.44 -2.50
C SER A 138 5.55 -0.18 -2.32
N SER A 139 6.77 -0.36 -1.86
CA SER A 139 7.88 0.56 -1.97
C SER A 139 9.18 -0.22 -2.05
N HIS A 140 10.20 0.38 -2.64
CA HIS A 140 11.52 -0.20 -2.72
C HIS A 140 12.55 0.91 -2.51
N PHE A 141 13.57 0.65 -1.69
CA PHE A 141 14.56 1.69 -1.35
C PHE A 141 15.25 2.26 -2.59
N GLY A 142 15.60 1.42 -3.56
CA GLY A 142 16.34 1.84 -4.77
C GLY A 142 15.49 2.67 -5.71
N THR A 143 14.25 2.27 -5.97
CA THR A 143 13.32 3.02 -6.82
C THR A 143 12.94 4.35 -6.19
N ALA A 144 12.66 4.37 -4.89
CA ALA A 144 12.33 5.58 -4.16
C ALA A 144 13.51 6.57 -4.10
N GLU A 145 14.74 6.09 -3.96
CA GLU A 145 15.92 6.96 -4.00
C GLU A 145 16.09 7.61 -5.38
N LYS A 146 15.84 6.88 -6.46
CA LYS A 146 15.85 7.46 -7.82
C LYS A 146 14.81 8.56 -8.00
N GLU A 147 13.61 8.35 -7.49
CA GLU A 147 12.49 9.28 -7.67
C GLU A 147 12.62 10.54 -6.80
N PHE A 148 13.03 10.38 -5.53
CA PHE A 148 12.97 11.46 -4.54
C PHE A 148 14.31 12.12 -4.25
N ARG A 149 15.43 11.53 -4.65
CA ARG A 149 16.78 12.06 -4.46
C ARG A 149 17.45 12.44 -5.76
N PHE A 150 16.85 13.33 -6.48
CA PHE A 150 17.45 13.86 -7.69
C PHE A 150 18.37 15.06 -7.37
N PRO A 151 19.55 15.15 -7.99
CA PRO A 151 20.17 14.15 -8.85
C PRO A 151 21.02 13.15 -8.04
N LEU A 152 20.76 11.87 -8.19
CA LEU A 152 21.58 10.78 -7.61
C LEU A 152 23.05 10.84 -8.06
N ALA A 153 23.28 11.38 -9.26
CA ALA A 153 24.61 11.48 -9.86
C ALA A 153 25.63 12.29 -9.02
N TYR A 154 25.17 13.16 -8.11
CA TYR A 154 26.05 13.88 -7.19
C TYR A 154 26.52 13.03 -5.99
N GLY A 155 26.14 11.75 -5.92
CA GLY A 155 26.61 10.86 -4.88
C GLY A 155 26.31 11.35 -3.46
N ASN A 156 25.20 12.04 -3.27
CA ASN A 156 24.77 12.52 -1.96
C ASN A 156 24.65 11.34 -1.01
N GLN A 157 25.66 11.19 -0.16
CA GLN A 157 25.62 10.17 0.86
C GLN A 157 24.53 10.48 1.86
N ARG A 158 23.79 9.47 2.19
CA ARG A 158 22.74 9.58 3.22
C ARG A 158 23.43 9.74 4.58
N PRO A 159 23.09 10.77 5.37
CA PRO A 159 23.60 10.88 6.73
C PRO A 159 23.09 9.69 7.58
N PRO A 160 23.86 9.25 8.59
CA PRO A 160 23.42 8.13 9.45
C PRO A 160 22.06 8.32 10.13
N SER A 161 21.66 9.57 10.33
CA SER A 161 20.37 9.94 10.93
C SER A 161 19.19 9.92 9.95
N ALA A 162 19.43 9.76 8.64
CA ALA A 162 18.36 9.76 7.66
C ALA A 162 17.56 8.45 7.70
N SER A 163 16.25 8.56 7.61
CA SER A 163 15.36 7.41 7.45
C SER A 163 15.54 6.75 6.09
N TRP A 164 15.44 5.44 6.04
CA TRP A 164 15.43 4.68 4.80
C TRP A 164 14.00 4.46 4.31
N THR A 165 13.81 4.50 2.99
CA THR A 165 12.56 4.04 2.41
C THR A 165 12.45 2.52 2.62
N VAL A 166 11.30 2.09 3.07
CA VAL A 166 11.02 0.65 3.28
C VAL A 166 11.07 -0.09 1.96
N THR A 167 11.71 -1.25 1.96
CA THR A 167 11.54 -2.24 0.90
C THR A 167 10.49 -3.23 1.36
N GLY A 168 9.32 -3.17 0.77
CA GLY A 168 8.24 -4.03 1.16
C GLY A 168 6.98 -3.82 0.35
N SER A 169 6.12 -4.83 0.39
CA SER A 169 4.79 -4.78 -0.19
C SER A 169 3.78 -5.38 0.78
N GLY A 170 2.60 -4.76 0.83
CA GLY A 170 1.45 -5.24 1.58
C GLY A 170 0.25 -5.45 0.68
N ALA A 171 -0.47 -6.55 0.88
CA ALA A 171 -1.68 -6.85 0.12
C ALA A 171 -2.81 -7.37 1.01
N CYS A 172 -4.04 -6.98 0.70
CA CYS A 172 -5.25 -7.46 1.37
C CYS A 172 -6.33 -7.81 0.34
N VAL A 173 -6.89 -9.01 0.47
CA VAL A 173 -8.13 -9.38 -0.22
C VAL A 173 -9.30 -8.92 0.64
N LEU A 174 -10.10 -8.02 0.10
CA LEU A 174 -11.30 -7.49 0.75
C LEU A 174 -12.54 -8.14 0.13
N GLY A 175 -13.47 -8.59 0.97
CA GLY A 175 -14.66 -9.26 0.47
C GLY A 175 -15.79 -9.32 1.48
N LYS A 176 -16.80 -10.13 1.13
CA LYS A 176 -18.02 -10.31 1.93
C LYS A 176 -17.96 -11.53 2.86
N THR A 177 -16.96 -12.41 2.68
CA THR A 177 -16.80 -13.61 3.49
C THR A 177 -16.29 -13.23 4.88
N LYS A 178 -17.01 -13.67 5.90
CA LYS A 178 -16.67 -13.36 7.30
C LYS A 178 -15.27 -13.86 7.65
N SER A 179 -14.45 -12.98 8.19
CA SER A 179 -13.12 -13.27 8.72
C SER A 179 -12.93 -12.63 10.10
N ARG A 180 -11.72 -12.74 10.65
CA ARG A 180 -11.36 -12.16 11.95
C ARG A 180 -11.35 -10.63 11.94
N VAL A 181 -11.06 -10.02 10.79
CA VAL A 181 -10.90 -8.56 10.66
C VAL A 181 -12.02 -8.00 9.81
N LYS A 182 -12.76 -7.07 10.38
CA LYS A 182 -13.87 -6.37 9.73
C LYS A 182 -13.54 -4.90 9.56
N ILE A 183 -13.75 -4.37 8.35
CA ILE A 183 -13.69 -2.93 8.08
C ILE A 183 -15.09 -2.38 8.28
N THR A 184 -15.25 -1.50 9.25
CA THR A 184 -16.55 -0.93 9.62
C THR A 184 -16.82 0.44 9.03
N GLY A 185 -15.75 1.13 8.63
CA GLY A 185 -15.82 2.47 8.07
C GLY A 185 -14.45 2.97 7.65
N ALA A 186 -14.40 4.18 7.14
CA ALA A 186 -13.18 4.88 6.80
C ALA A 186 -13.30 6.36 7.17
N THR A 187 -12.19 6.96 7.55
CA THR A 187 -12.07 8.41 7.75
C THR A 187 -11.03 8.94 6.78
N THR A 188 -11.41 9.90 5.95
CA THR A 188 -10.53 10.48 4.95
C THR A 188 -10.01 11.82 5.45
N GLY A 189 -8.72 12.05 5.34
CA GLY A 189 -8.10 13.34 5.62
C GLY A 189 -8.48 14.41 4.60
N LYS A 190 -8.06 15.63 4.86
CA LYS A 190 -8.13 16.76 3.96
C LYS A 190 -6.74 17.34 3.72
N ILE A 191 -6.57 18.08 2.65
CA ILE A 191 -5.30 18.76 2.38
C ILE A 191 -5.20 19.98 3.28
N ILE A 192 -4.11 20.09 4.04
CA ILE A 192 -3.79 21.23 4.90
C ILE A 192 -2.33 21.63 4.64
N ASP A 193 -2.11 22.90 4.36
CA ASP A 193 -0.78 23.47 4.30
C ASP A 193 -0.39 24.01 5.69
N TYR A 194 0.58 23.36 6.32
CA TYR A 194 1.14 23.82 7.60
C TYR A 194 2.31 24.82 7.42
N GLY A 195 2.62 25.22 6.18
CA GLY A 195 3.71 26.14 5.88
C GLY A 195 5.11 25.59 6.18
N LEU A 196 5.28 24.28 6.27
CA LEU A 196 6.55 23.63 6.57
C LEU A 196 7.46 23.68 5.33
N LYS A 197 8.70 24.11 5.56
CA LYS A 197 9.71 24.28 4.48
C LYS A 197 10.84 23.27 4.55
N ASP A 198 10.98 22.56 5.67
CA ASP A 198 12.02 21.55 5.86
C ASP A 198 11.56 20.21 5.28
N ASN A 199 12.01 19.91 4.07
CA ASN A 199 11.69 18.68 3.38
C ASN A 199 12.40 17.43 3.96
N GLN A 200 13.35 17.60 4.88
CA GLN A 200 14.01 16.49 5.58
C GLN A 200 13.23 16.03 6.82
N ASN A 201 12.29 16.85 7.29
CA ASN A 201 11.49 16.54 8.48
C ASN A 201 10.07 16.14 8.11
N MET A 202 9.92 14.94 7.55
CA MET A 202 8.60 14.38 7.19
C MET A 202 7.68 14.20 8.40
N GLY A 203 8.24 13.91 9.57
CA GLY A 203 7.45 13.76 10.80
C GLY A 203 6.68 15.01 11.18
N ALA A 204 7.25 16.20 10.92
CA ALA A 204 6.59 17.48 11.15
C ALA A 204 5.33 17.69 10.30
N CYS A 205 5.24 17.04 9.13
CA CYS A 205 4.05 17.05 8.29
C CYS A 205 3.09 15.90 8.64
N MET A 206 3.62 14.70 8.82
CA MET A 206 2.83 13.48 8.94
C MET A 206 2.08 13.38 10.27
N ALA A 207 2.72 13.78 11.38
CA ALA A 207 2.09 13.71 12.69
C ALA A 207 0.83 14.59 12.81
N PRO A 208 0.88 15.89 12.46
CA PRO A 208 -0.34 16.72 12.49
C PRO A 208 -1.39 16.29 11.46
N ALA A 209 -0.98 15.78 10.28
CA ALA A 209 -1.92 15.24 9.29
C ALA A 209 -2.68 14.03 9.82
N ALA A 210 -2.00 13.11 10.49
CA ALA A 210 -2.63 11.95 11.13
C ALA A 210 -3.57 12.39 12.28
N CYS A 211 -3.16 13.36 13.09
CA CYS A 211 -4.01 13.92 14.16
C CYS A 211 -5.27 14.57 13.61
N ASP A 212 -5.17 15.38 12.55
CA ASP A 212 -6.34 16.03 11.94
C ASP A 212 -7.32 15.00 11.36
N THR A 213 -6.81 13.93 10.76
CA THR A 213 -7.65 12.86 10.21
C THR A 213 -8.40 12.10 11.29
N LYS A 214 -7.81 11.96 12.48
CA LYS A 214 -8.40 11.24 13.61
C LYS A 214 -9.51 12.02 14.33
N THR A 215 -9.46 13.35 14.29
CA THR A 215 -10.39 14.24 15.02
C THR A 215 -11.65 14.47 14.22
#